data_ead90693aa300fecd2ee33f959fd4f2c
#
_entry.id   ead90693aa300fecd2ee33f959fd4f2c
#
_cell.length_a   1.000
_cell.length_b   1.000
_cell.length_c   1.000
_cell.angle_alpha   90.00
_cell.angle_beta   90.00
_cell.angle_gamma   90.00
#
_symmetry.space_group_name_H-M   'P 1'
#
loop_
_entity.id
_entity.type
_entity.pdbx_description
1 polymer ?
#
loop_
_entity_poly.entity_id
_entity_poly.type
_entity_poly.pdbx_seq_one_letter_code
_entity_poly.pdbx_strand_id
1 'polypeptide(L)'
;MDFRQAENLIKERFQLRDRLHPNRIVPFIPNRAQKRLFALCRELTDQGRPLRIISVKGRRVGFSRAVEAIGCCFMFAYANFEGRLMAHYEETAADILSSAALMVLGDGTRHKGLSWRGKRTTWDATYDYKSVIVPHGSIKQNRLASSRFVRASAKVRGKGRGLGYSFGHFSEAAFYPEDSPFSAILPTLAKSLDASFAAIESTGNGQVGDGKAFYDYWEGASTLEKPGDSDWVKFFIPWTEDSHAYSNQVPTNIPNDDEEKTLPAIGLSKQQIAWRRHEIATQYEGITEKFMVENPLEPSDSFIASGFPAFAHEEHAYVNDTVRDPQLTAELERTRDPWVIKIGSMGARGRIKIWELPQPRMEYYIGVDCARGEDATNKAGDFAAITVINGSTGEQAASFCERIDPSKIADLVDKLGRFYRTPQINPNHCALLNIEVNANLGAECQRLLRDRYAYPVWRFARWRGGKDDRYNRKAGTAIGWETTGASRNLMFAAFRTSLREKAVVVRDEEWAGQICAAKMDDGRWEIIHGHDDVLVSGLLAWISRQQFPPQVIAPRKEIPDRPHPFAEFDGKMFPLVEELARTETKEMERLMDPKKRNANADPLKGYLTQGILG
;
A
#
# COMPACT_ATOMS: atom_id res chain seq x y z
N MET A 1 -24.60 -4.47 27.37
CA MET A 1 -25.80 -3.65 26.99
C MET A 1 -26.73 -4.50 26.13
N ASP A 2 -28.05 -4.45 26.35
CA ASP A 2 -29.02 -5.10 25.45
C ASP A 2 -29.25 -4.20 24.21
N PHE A 3 -28.76 -4.63 23.05
CA PHE A 3 -28.87 -3.86 21.81
C PHE A 3 -30.29 -3.77 21.27
N ARG A 4 -31.20 -4.67 21.62
CA ARG A 4 -32.63 -4.55 21.24
C ARG A 4 -33.29 -3.39 22.02
N GLN A 5 -32.97 -3.27 23.29
CA GLN A 5 -33.43 -2.12 24.09
C GLN A 5 -32.79 -0.81 23.62
N ALA A 6 -31.51 -0.84 23.24
CA ALA A 6 -30.82 0.31 22.66
C ALA A 6 -31.47 0.79 21.35
N GLU A 7 -31.80 -0.12 20.43
CA GLU A 7 -32.49 0.25 19.19
C GLU A 7 -33.86 0.88 19.44
N ASN A 8 -34.63 0.36 20.40
CA ASN A 8 -35.93 0.92 20.76
C ASN A 8 -35.77 2.34 21.36
N LEU A 9 -34.80 2.52 22.26
CA LEU A 9 -34.47 3.82 22.81
C LEU A 9 -34.09 4.83 21.72
N ILE A 10 -33.26 4.42 20.77
CA ILE A 10 -32.84 5.26 19.63
C ILE A 10 -34.06 5.70 18.82
N LYS A 11 -34.91 4.77 18.42
CA LYS A 11 -36.10 5.05 17.61
C LYS A 11 -37.12 5.92 18.30
N GLU A 12 -37.29 5.73 19.60
CA GLU A 12 -38.34 6.42 20.39
C GLU A 12 -37.91 7.82 20.87
N ARG A 13 -36.59 8.02 21.06
CA ARG A 13 -36.12 9.18 21.81
C ARG A 13 -35.07 10.02 21.12
N PHE A 14 -34.25 9.43 20.23
CA PHE A 14 -33.18 10.18 19.63
C PHE A 14 -33.63 10.96 18.41
N GLN A 15 -33.02 12.11 18.24
CA GLN A 15 -33.30 13.06 17.18
C GLN A 15 -32.00 13.38 16.43
N LEU A 16 -32.14 13.68 15.16
CA LEU A 16 -31.06 14.05 14.25
C LEU A 16 -31.42 15.33 13.50
N ARG A 17 -30.43 16.05 13.01
CA ARG A 17 -30.63 17.03 11.95
C ARG A 17 -30.98 16.31 10.65
N ASP A 18 -32.04 16.79 9.98
CA ASP A 18 -32.41 16.26 8.67
C ASP A 18 -31.27 16.47 7.67
N ARG A 19 -30.95 15.42 6.90
CA ARG A 19 -29.86 15.48 5.92
C ARG A 19 -30.14 16.42 4.75
N LEU A 20 -31.40 16.45 4.30
CA LEU A 20 -31.84 17.28 3.18
C LEU A 20 -32.21 18.71 3.62
N HIS A 21 -32.65 18.84 4.85
CA HIS A 21 -33.06 20.09 5.45
C HIS A 21 -32.38 20.31 6.79
N PRO A 22 -31.10 20.75 6.83
CA PRO A 22 -30.31 20.83 8.08
C PRO A 22 -30.92 21.68 9.19
N ASN A 23 -31.90 22.55 8.86
CA ASN A 23 -32.63 23.37 9.82
C ASN A 23 -33.76 22.60 10.53
N ARG A 24 -34.05 21.37 10.13
CA ARG A 24 -35.07 20.53 10.74
C ARG A 24 -34.43 19.45 11.62
N ILE A 25 -35.08 19.23 12.77
CA ILE A 25 -34.76 18.11 13.64
C ILE A 25 -35.83 17.05 13.41
N VAL A 26 -35.38 15.81 13.17
CA VAL A 26 -36.25 14.67 12.86
C VAL A 26 -35.95 13.51 13.81
N PRO A 27 -36.91 12.59 14.05
CA PRO A 27 -36.63 11.36 14.77
C PRO A 27 -35.54 10.53 14.13
N PHE A 28 -34.73 9.85 14.94
CA PHE A 28 -33.71 8.94 14.44
C PHE A 28 -34.36 7.61 13.97
N ILE A 29 -34.63 7.49 12.69
CA ILE A 29 -35.11 6.26 12.07
C ILE A 29 -33.91 5.57 11.41
N PRO A 30 -33.41 4.43 11.95
CA PRO A 30 -32.23 3.76 11.41
C PRO A 30 -32.43 3.30 9.96
N ASN A 31 -31.50 3.67 9.08
CA ASN A 31 -31.45 3.21 7.70
C ASN A 31 -30.89 1.75 7.62
N ARG A 32 -30.75 1.22 6.40
CA ARG A 32 -30.29 -0.17 6.17
C ARG A 32 -28.91 -0.42 6.76
N ALA A 33 -27.93 0.44 6.49
CA ALA A 33 -26.56 0.33 7.00
C ALA A 33 -26.51 0.35 8.52
N GLN A 34 -27.27 1.25 9.15
CA GLN A 34 -27.34 1.39 10.60
C GLN A 34 -28.00 0.17 11.26
N LYS A 35 -29.05 -0.40 10.65
CA LYS A 35 -29.67 -1.67 11.11
C LYS A 35 -28.68 -2.83 11.05
N ARG A 36 -27.87 -2.90 9.99
CA ARG A 36 -26.79 -3.92 9.87
C ARG A 36 -25.75 -3.75 10.99
N LEU A 37 -25.33 -2.53 11.30
CA LEU A 37 -24.41 -2.28 12.41
C LEU A 37 -24.99 -2.76 13.74
N PHE A 38 -26.26 -2.45 14.02
CA PHE A 38 -26.92 -2.91 15.25
C PHE A 38 -27.03 -4.43 15.30
N ALA A 39 -27.31 -5.07 14.15
CA ALA A 39 -27.32 -6.53 14.04
C ALA A 39 -25.94 -7.14 14.33
N LEU A 40 -24.87 -6.57 13.76
CA LEU A 40 -23.49 -6.99 14.04
C LEU A 40 -23.16 -6.86 15.54
N CYS A 41 -23.54 -5.74 16.17
CA CYS A 41 -23.31 -5.56 17.60
C CYS A 41 -24.04 -6.61 18.45
N ARG A 42 -25.27 -6.97 18.09
CA ARG A 42 -26.02 -8.06 18.77
C ARG A 42 -25.29 -9.37 18.63
N GLU A 43 -24.93 -9.73 17.44
CA GLU A 43 -24.28 -11.01 17.15
C GLU A 43 -22.93 -11.14 17.84
N LEU A 44 -22.11 -10.10 17.83
CA LEU A 44 -20.86 -10.08 18.60
C LEU A 44 -21.08 -10.24 20.09
N THR A 45 -22.15 -9.60 20.63
CA THR A 45 -22.51 -9.74 22.04
C THR A 45 -22.95 -11.18 22.37
N ASP A 46 -23.79 -11.77 21.50
CA ASP A 46 -24.28 -13.14 21.66
C ASP A 46 -23.15 -14.17 21.56
N GLN A 47 -22.11 -13.89 20.74
CA GLN A 47 -20.89 -14.69 20.63
C GLN A 47 -19.87 -14.45 21.77
N GLY A 48 -20.12 -13.51 22.68
CA GLY A 48 -19.18 -13.11 23.74
C GLY A 48 -17.91 -12.44 23.21
N ARG A 49 -17.96 -11.81 22.05
CA ARG A 49 -16.83 -11.11 21.41
C ARG A 49 -16.83 -9.63 21.76
N PRO A 50 -15.66 -8.98 21.85
CA PRO A 50 -15.57 -7.55 22.07
C PRO A 50 -16.22 -6.75 20.94
N LEU A 51 -16.87 -5.65 21.29
CA LEU A 51 -17.44 -4.72 20.31
C LEU A 51 -16.33 -3.80 19.75
N ARG A 52 -15.55 -4.33 18.82
CA ARG A 52 -14.47 -3.64 18.12
C ARG A 52 -14.75 -3.70 16.63
N ILE A 53 -15.14 -2.57 16.04
CA ILE A 53 -15.62 -2.53 14.66
C ILE A 53 -14.71 -1.60 13.87
N ILE A 54 -14.18 -2.09 12.76
CA ILE A 54 -13.52 -1.25 11.77
C ILE A 54 -14.38 -1.19 10.51
N SER A 55 -14.66 0.03 10.03
CA SER A 55 -15.56 0.23 8.90
C SER A 55 -14.92 1.02 7.77
N VAL A 56 -14.93 0.40 6.59
CA VAL A 56 -14.78 1.09 5.32
C VAL A 56 -16.19 1.40 4.80
N LYS A 57 -16.43 2.63 4.41
CA LYS A 57 -17.79 3.10 4.12
C LYS A 57 -17.85 4.13 2.99
N GLY A 58 -18.96 4.17 2.28
CA GLY A 58 -19.32 5.29 1.42
C GLY A 58 -19.60 6.57 2.23
N ARG A 59 -19.45 7.72 1.58
CA ARG A 59 -19.79 9.01 2.18
C ARG A 59 -21.25 9.07 2.60
N ARG A 60 -21.50 9.73 3.74
CA ARG A 60 -22.85 10.09 4.24
C ARG A 60 -23.82 8.91 4.44
N VAL A 61 -23.35 7.67 4.54
CA VAL A 61 -24.20 6.48 4.81
C VAL A 61 -24.77 6.45 6.23
N GLY A 62 -24.41 7.41 7.08
CA GLY A 62 -24.97 7.56 8.42
C GLY A 62 -24.32 6.68 9.50
N PHE A 63 -23.16 6.06 9.22
CA PHE A 63 -22.46 5.19 10.17
C PHE A 63 -22.06 5.92 11.44
N SER A 64 -21.39 7.07 11.33
CA SER A 64 -20.96 7.88 12.50
C SER A 64 -22.13 8.20 13.44
N ARG A 65 -23.31 8.53 12.89
CA ARG A 65 -24.53 8.82 13.69
C ARG A 65 -25.03 7.58 14.44
N ALA A 66 -24.90 6.39 13.86
CA ALA A 66 -25.24 5.15 14.56
C ALA A 66 -24.26 4.83 15.70
N VAL A 67 -22.96 5.04 15.46
CA VAL A 67 -21.91 4.89 16.49
C VAL A 67 -22.14 5.86 17.65
N GLU A 68 -22.45 7.12 17.36
CA GLU A 68 -22.79 8.13 18.37
C GLU A 68 -24.04 7.70 19.19
N ALA A 69 -25.08 7.21 18.51
CA ALA A 69 -26.29 6.74 19.16
C ALA A 69 -26.04 5.54 20.09
N ILE A 70 -25.22 4.57 19.64
CA ILE A 70 -24.76 3.46 20.49
C ILE A 70 -24.06 4.01 21.73
N GLY A 71 -23.12 4.93 21.55
CA GLY A 71 -22.39 5.54 22.65
C GLY A 71 -23.29 6.29 23.62
N CYS A 72 -24.29 7.02 23.12
CA CYS A 72 -25.30 7.67 23.98
C CYS A 72 -26.11 6.63 24.80
N CYS A 73 -26.45 5.48 24.19
CA CYS A 73 -27.08 4.39 24.93
C CYS A 73 -26.17 3.84 26.06
N PHE A 74 -24.86 3.74 25.82
CA PHE A 74 -23.91 3.35 26.86
C PHE A 74 -23.84 4.40 27.98
N MET A 75 -23.84 5.69 27.65
CA MET A 75 -23.89 6.77 28.67
C MET A 75 -25.12 6.68 29.58
N PHE A 76 -26.25 6.23 29.05
CA PHE A 76 -27.45 6.02 29.82
C PHE A 76 -27.45 4.72 30.62
N ALA A 77 -26.83 3.68 30.10
CA ALA A 77 -26.83 2.35 30.70
C ALA A 77 -25.84 2.21 31.86
N TYR A 78 -24.72 2.90 31.81
CA TYR A 78 -23.59 2.74 32.73
C TYR A 78 -23.23 4.06 33.39
N ALA A 79 -23.12 4.06 34.70
CA ALA A 79 -22.57 5.20 35.44
C ALA A 79 -21.04 5.24 35.27
N ASN A 80 -20.48 6.46 35.32
CA ASN A 80 -19.04 6.70 35.15
C ASN A 80 -18.49 6.23 33.82
N PHE A 81 -19.31 6.21 32.78
CA PHE A 81 -18.92 5.85 31.44
C PHE A 81 -18.10 6.97 30.77
N GLU A 82 -16.89 6.67 30.34
CA GLU A 82 -15.99 7.62 29.68
C GLU A 82 -15.89 7.28 28.20
N GLY A 83 -16.30 8.21 27.34
CA GLY A 83 -16.21 8.06 25.88
C GLY A 83 -15.33 9.11 25.23
N ARG A 84 -14.57 8.68 24.22
CA ARG A 84 -13.74 9.54 23.39
C ARG A 84 -14.28 9.57 21.97
N LEU A 85 -14.52 10.79 21.46
CA LEU A 85 -14.86 11.07 20.07
C LEU A 85 -13.65 11.73 19.42
N MET A 86 -13.01 11.05 18.47
CA MET A 86 -11.82 11.56 17.79
C MET A 86 -12.05 11.67 16.29
N ALA A 87 -11.59 12.76 15.70
CA ALA A 87 -11.55 12.96 14.27
C ALA A 87 -10.22 13.59 13.86
N HIS A 88 -9.92 13.57 12.55
CA HIS A 88 -8.68 14.15 12.05
C HIS A 88 -8.62 15.67 12.29
N TYR A 89 -9.74 16.40 12.16
CA TYR A 89 -9.83 17.83 12.51
C TYR A 89 -10.67 18.07 13.77
N GLU A 90 -10.37 19.17 14.45
CA GLU A 90 -11.07 19.56 15.67
C GLU A 90 -12.54 19.95 15.41
N GLU A 91 -12.79 20.60 14.27
CA GLU A 91 -14.13 20.98 13.83
C GLU A 91 -15.01 19.75 13.56
N THR A 92 -14.45 18.73 12.91
CA THR A 92 -15.17 17.45 12.67
C THR A 92 -15.51 16.77 14.00
N ALA A 93 -14.57 16.73 14.94
CA ALA A 93 -14.81 16.17 16.26
C ALA A 93 -15.87 16.96 17.03
N ALA A 94 -15.94 18.29 16.86
CA ALA A 94 -16.96 19.15 17.44
C ALA A 94 -18.35 18.88 16.84
N ASP A 95 -18.45 18.66 15.52
CA ASP A 95 -19.73 18.32 14.87
C ASP A 95 -20.27 16.96 15.36
N ILE A 96 -19.38 15.96 15.49
CA ILE A 96 -19.72 14.65 16.05
C ILE A 96 -20.26 14.82 17.47
N LEU A 97 -19.56 15.58 18.33
CA LEU A 97 -19.98 15.81 19.70
C LEU A 97 -21.31 16.56 19.77
N SER A 98 -21.50 17.57 18.91
CA SER A 98 -22.75 18.35 18.83
C SER A 98 -23.95 17.47 18.44
N SER A 99 -23.72 16.49 17.57
CA SER A 99 -24.72 15.51 17.17
C SER A 99 -25.09 14.56 18.32
N ALA A 100 -24.09 14.06 19.04
CA ALA A 100 -24.32 13.26 20.24
C ALA A 100 -25.09 14.08 21.32
N ALA A 101 -24.74 15.36 21.45
CA ALA A 101 -25.48 16.26 22.35
C ALA A 101 -26.95 16.39 21.95
N LEU A 102 -27.26 16.55 20.67
CA LEU A 102 -28.64 16.58 20.19
C LEU A 102 -29.40 15.29 20.50
N MET A 103 -28.77 14.12 20.39
CA MET A 103 -29.38 12.84 20.75
C MET A 103 -29.69 12.74 22.24
N VAL A 104 -28.84 13.31 23.09
CA VAL A 104 -29.00 13.28 24.56
C VAL A 104 -29.95 14.35 25.07
N LEU A 105 -29.87 15.56 24.52
CA LEU A 105 -30.63 16.74 25.01
C LEU A 105 -31.96 16.94 24.26
N GLY A 106 -32.07 16.39 23.04
CA GLY A 106 -33.19 16.67 22.14
C GLY A 106 -33.19 18.12 21.64
N ASP A 107 -34.36 18.62 21.29
CA ASP A 107 -34.61 19.96 20.76
C ASP A 107 -34.63 21.07 21.85
N GLY A 108 -33.98 20.82 22.98
CA GLY A 108 -34.02 21.71 24.15
C GLY A 108 -35.09 21.36 25.17
N THR A 109 -35.96 20.38 24.90
CA THR A 109 -36.86 19.82 25.87
C THR A 109 -36.13 18.81 26.75
N ARG A 110 -36.20 18.97 28.07
CA ARG A 110 -35.60 17.98 28.98
C ARG A 110 -36.25 16.63 28.75
N HIS A 111 -35.42 15.57 28.57
CA HIS A 111 -35.89 14.19 28.47
C HIS A 111 -36.44 13.71 29.81
N LYS A 112 -37.60 14.27 30.23
CA LYS A 112 -38.27 13.85 31.45
C LYS A 112 -38.82 12.43 31.30
N GLY A 113 -38.43 11.54 32.19
CA GLY A 113 -39.07 10.24 32.34
C GLY A 113 -38.54 9.11 31.44
N LEU A 114 -37.31 9.18 30.94
CA LEU A 114 -36.66 8.05 30.33
C LEU A 114 -36.54 6.88 31.30
N SER A 115 -37.06 5.72 30.90
CA SER A 115 -36.93 4.47 31.68
C SER A 115 -35.91 3.56 30.97
N TRP A 116 -34.79 3.38 31.61
CA TRP A 116 -33.83 2.34 31.21
C TRP A 116 -33.88 1.21 32.24
N ARG A 117 -34.13 -0.04 31.78
CA ARG A 117 -34.33 -1.20 32.68
C ARG A 117 -35.39 -0.98 33.78
N GLY A 118 -36.49 -0.28 33.46
CA GLY A 118 -37.59 -0.07 34.37
C GLY A 118 -37.39 0.98 35.48
N LYS A 119 -36.24 1.66 35.51
CA LYS A 119 -36.00 2.77 36.46
C LYS A 119 -36.26 4.11 35.77
N ARG A 120 -37.18 4.93 36.34
CA ARG A 120 -37.37 6.31 35.90
C ARG A 120 -36.17 7.14 36.34
N THR A 121 -35.52 7.79 35.37
CA THR A 121 -34.40 8.70 35.60
C THR A 121 -34.73 10.06 35.03
N THR A 122 -34.52 11.11 35.83
CA THR A 122 -34.52 12.49 35.35
C THR A 122 -33.10 12.83 35.00
N TRP A 123 -32.87 13.20 33.73
CA TRP A 123 -31.54 13.49 33.23
C TRP A 123 -31.36 15.01 33.16
N ASP A 124 -30.42 15.54 33.92
CA ASP A 124 -29.91 16.90 33.77
C ASP A 124 -28.59 16.84 32.95
N ALA A 125 -28.68 16.38 31.69
CA ALA A 125 -27.54 16.37 30.83
C ALA A 125 -27.06 17.78 30.48
N THR A 126 -25.76 17.97 30.38
CA THR A 126 -25.14 19.23 30.00
C THR A 126 -24.26 19.05 28.78
N TYR A 127 -24.20 20.07 27.96
CA TYR A 127 -23.31 20.14 26.81
C TYR A 127 -22.53 21.44 26.86
N ASP A 128 -21.22 21.30 26.70
CA ASP A 128 -20.36 22.40 26.33
C ASP A 128 -19.57 22.03 25.05
N TYR A 129 -18.83 22.99 24.53
CA TYR A 129 -18.05 22.76 23.28
C TYR A 129 -17.05 21.61 23.39
N LYS A 130 -16.71 21.12 24.58
CA LYS A 130 -15.68 20.08 24.83
C LYS A 130 -16.28 18.74 25.23
N SER A 131 -17.46 18.72 25.81
CA SER A 131 -18.04 17.50 26.38
C SER A 131 -19.56 17.49 26.43
N VAL A 132 -20.13 16.29 26.43
CA VAL A 132 -21.49 15.99 26.81
C VAL A 132 -21.44 15.17 28.09
N ILE A 133 -22.20 15.59 29.12
CA ILE A 133 -22.20 14.94 30.43
C ILE A 133 -23.63 14.52 30.78
N VAL A 134 -23.76 13.25 31.16
CA VAL A 134 -25.03 12.69 31.69
C VAL A 134 -24.81 12.29 33.14
N PRO A 135 -25.45 13.01 34.11
CA PRO A 135 -25.35 12.66 35.52
C PRO A 135 -26.20 11.42 35.86
N HIS A 136 -25.66 10.56 36.73
CA HIS A 136 -26.34 9.39 37.27
C HIS A 136 -26.68 9.62 38.76
N GLY A 137 -27.97 9.79 39.08
CA GLY A 137 -28.42 10.03 40.43
C GLY A 137 -28.59 11.52 40.79
N SER A 138 -28.89 11.80 42.04
CA SER A 138 -29.05 13.18 42.53
C SER A 138 -27.67 13.87 42.59
N ILE A 139 -27.54 15.00 41.91
CA ILE A 139 -26.31 15.84 41.89
C ILE A 139 -25.87 16.21 43.33
N LYS A 140 -26.79 16.22 44.29
CA LYS A 140 -26.49 16.50 45.69
C LYS A 140 -25.74 15.38 46.41
N GLN A 141 -25.82 14.14 45.94
CA GLN A 141 -25.28 12.96 46.63
C GLN A 141 -23.98 12.39 46.07
N ASN A 142 -23.69 12.58 44.78
CA ASN A 142 -22.46 12.01 44.23
C ASN A 142 -22.03 12.70 42.92
N ARG A 143 -21.18 13.70 43.02
CA ARG A 143 -20.61 14.44 41.88
C ARG A 143 -19.75 13.55 40.95
N LEU A 144 -19.38 12.36 41.38
CA LEU A 144 -18.52 11.44 40.62
C LEU A 144 -19.30 10.47 39.72
N ALA A 145 -20.61 10.29 39.97
CA ALA A 145 -21.44 9.38 39.17
C ALA A 145 -21.98 10.07 37.93
N SER A 146 -21.12 10.39 36.98
CA SER A 146 -21.53 10.97 35.69
C SER A 146 -20.85 10.27 34.55
N SER A 147 -21.57 10.08 33.45
CA SER A 147 -21.00 9.59 32.17
C SER A 147 -20.72 10.77 31.25
N ARG A 148 -19.64 10.70 30.46
CA ARG A 148 -19.30 11.80 29.56
C ARG A 148 -18.70 11.35 28.25
N PHE A 149 -18.94 12.12 27.20
CA PHE A 149 -18.17 12.13 25.97
C PHE A 149 -17.26 13.35 25.93
N VAL A 150 -16.04 13.12 25.47
CA VAL A 150 -15.03 14.16 25.28
C VAL A 150 -14.48 14.06 23.87
N ARG A 151 -14.44 15.18 23.15
CA ARG A 151 -13.86 15.24 21.83
C ARG A 151 -12.34 15.38 21.85
N ALA A 152 -11.69 14.92 20.80
CA ALA A 152 -10.27 15.08 20.56
C ALA A 152 -9.97 15.16 19.05
N SER A 153 -8.85 15.78 18.70
CA SER A 153 -8.30 15.75 17.34
C SER A 153 -7.09 14.84 17.26
N ALA A 154 -6.98 14.06 16.18
CA ALA A 154 -5.85 13.19 15.91
C ALA A 154 -4.55 13.97 15.64
N LYS A 155 -4.64 15.23 15.17
CA LYS A 155 -3.47 16.09 14.91
C LYS A 155 -2.70 16.52 16.15
N VAL A 156 -3.29 16.38 17.36
CA VAL A 156 -2.63 16.79 18.60
C VAL A 156 -1.88 15.61 19.19
N ARG A 157 -0.55 15.60 19.01
CA ARG A 157 0.34 14.57 19.53
C ARG A 157 0.20 14.39 21.05
N GLY A 158 0.21 13.13 21.50
CA GLY A 158 0.24 12.78 22.93
C GLY A 158 -1.08 12.91 23.69
N LYS A 159 -2.16 13.40 23.11
CA LYS A 159 -3.48 13.39 23.74
C LYS A 159 -4.06 11.98 23.72
N GLY A 160 -4.40 11.46 24.90
CA GLY A 160 -5.07 10.16 25.07
C GLY A 160 -4.29 9.16 25.92
N ARG A 161 -3.04 9.40 26.21
CA ARG A 161 -2.27 8.54 27.14
C ARG A 161 -2.76 8.78 28.59
N GLY A 162 -2.95 7.69 29.35
CA GLY A 162 -3.16 7.75 30.80
C GLY A 162 -4.61 7.86 31.28
N LEU A 163 -5.60 7.90 30.39
CA LEU A 163 -7.03 7.86 30.76
C LEU A 163 -7.65 6.58 30.17
N GLY A 164 -8.33 5.80 31.01
CA GLY A 164 -9.11 4.64 30.54
C GLY A 164 -10.42 5.09 29.90
N TYR A 165 -10.75 4.57 28.73
CA TYR A 165 -12.01 4.82 28.03
C TYR A 165 -12.82 3.55 27.89
N SER A 166 -14.14 3.67 28.04
CA SER A 166 -15.08 2.57 27.75
C SER A 166 -15.64 2.65 26.33
N PHE A 167 -15.52 3.82 25.69
CA PHE A 167 -16.00 4.04 24.33
C PHE A 167 -14.99 4.84 23.51
N GLY A 168 -14.73 4.37 22.28
CA GLY A 168 -13.90 5.06 21.30
C GLY A 168 -14.60 5.16 19.94
N HIS A 169 -14.80 6.37 19.44
CA HIS A 169 -15.21 6.63 18.07
C HIS A 169 -14.09 7.37 17.35
N PHE A 170 -13.48 6.71 16.37
CA PHE A 170 -12.37 7.21 15.57
C PHE A 170 -12.87 7.45 14.15
N SER A 171 -13.29 8.69 13.88
CA SER A 171 -13.93 9.09 12.63
C SER A 171 -12.93 9.65 11.65
N GLU A 172 -13.09 9.30 10.37
CA GLU A 172 -12.18 9.66 9.26
C GLU A 172 -10.74 9.25 9.55
N ALA A 173 -10.57 8.02 10.00
CA ALA A 173 -9.33 7.48 10.55
C ALA A 173 -8.24 7.28 9.49
N ALA A 174 -8.60 7.12 8.21
CA ALA A 174 -7.65 7.05 7.10
C ALA A 174 -6.91 8.39 6.86
N PHE A 175 -7.39 9.49 7.43
CA PHE A 175 -6.76 10.81 7.33
C PHE A 175 -5.99 11.20 8.59
N TYR A 176 -5.76 10.26 9.51
CA TYR A 176 -4.93 10.51 10.68
C TYR A 176 -3.46 10.59 10.28
N PRO A 177 -2.63 11.40 10.97
CA PRO A 177 -1.21 11.45 10.69
C PRO A 177 -0.55 10.07 10.74
N GLU A 178 0.52 9.88 9.99
CA GLU A 178 1.26 8.60 9.88
C GLU A 178 1.71 8.07 11.26
N ASP A 179 2.10 8.97 12.19
CA ASP A 179 2.35 8.64 13.60
C ASP A 179 1.04 8.45 14.39
N SER A 180 0.13 7.69 13.81
CA SER A 180 -1.25 7.47 14.25
C SER A 180 -1.42 7.41 15.77
N PRO A 181 -2.44 8.10 16.33
CA PRO A 181 -2.76 8.02 17.76
C PRO A 181 -3.25 6.64 18.20
N PHE A 182 -3.49 5.69 17.28
CA PHE A 182 -4.00 4.36 17.62
C PHE A 182 -3.11 3.64 18.63
N SER A 183 -1.79 3.62 18.42
CA SER A 183 -0.83 2.96 19.32
C SER A 183 -0.86 3.54 20.75
N ALA A 184 -1.27 4.80 20.90
CA ALA A 184 -1.35 5.46 22.19
C ALA A 184 -2.72 5.30 22.88
N ILE A 185 -3.80 5.20 22.10
CA ILE A 185 -5.18 5.28 22.60
C ILE A 185 -5.84 3.91 22.70
N LEU A 186 -5.68 3.04 21.70
CA LEU A 186 -6.34 1.73 21.71
C LEU A 186 -5.98 0.86 22.93
N PRO A 187 -4.74 0.86 23.44
CA PRO A 187 -4.42 0.14 24.68
C PRO A 187 -5.11 0.68 25.92
N THR A 188 -5.64 1.91 25.89
CA THR A 188 -6.37 2.52 27.01
C THR A 188 -7.88 2.20 27.01
N LEU A 189 -8.38 1.55 25.94
CA LEU A 189 -9.77 1.09 25.90
C LEU A 189 -10.01 -0.02 26.92
N ALA A 190 -11.13 0.08 27.63
CA ALA A 190 -11.54 -0.96 28.55
C ALA A 190 -11.74 -2.29 27.83
N LYS A 191 -11.32 -3.38 28.46
CA LYS A 191 -11.42 -4.74 27.91
C LYS A 191 -12.73 -5.46 28.30
N SER A 192 -13.66 -4.76 28.94
CA SER A 192 -14.96 -5.33 29.31
C SER A 192 -15.78 -5.67 28.06
N LEU A 193 -16.32 -6.86 27.97
CA LEU A 193 -17.12 -7.33 26.83
C LEU A 193 -18.51 -6.65 26.79
N ASP A 194 -19.07 -6.33 27.93
CA ASP A 194 -20.45 -5.82 28.07
C ASP A 194 -20.55 -4.32 28.25
N ALA A 195 -19.47 -3.66 28.65
CA ALA A 195 -19.42 -2.23 28.97
C ALA A 195 -18.41 -1.44 28.15
N SER A 196 -17.91 -1.97 27.04
CA SER A 196 -17.00 -1.23 26.16
C SER A 196 -17.34 -1.40 24.68
N PHE A 197 -17.08 -0.34 23.91
CA PHE A 197 -17.30 -0.29 22.48
C PHE A 197 -16.23 0.56 21.81
N ALA A 198 -15.73 0.14 20.64
CA ALA A 198 -14.94 1.03 19.81
C ALA A 198 -15.24 0.83 18.32
N ALA A 199 -15.29 1.94 17.60
CA ALA A 199 -15.42 1.96 16.16
C ALA A 199 -14.33 2.83 15.54
N ILE A 200 -13.61 2.27 14.57
CA ILE A 200 -12.72 2.98 13.63
C ILE A 200 -13.46 3.05 12.31
N GLU A 201 -13.61 4.24 11.72
CA GLU A 201 -14.33 4.36 10.47
C GLU A 201 -13.75 5.44 9.57
N SER A 202 -13.76 5.17 8.26
CA SER A 202 -13.35 6.14 7.25
C SER A 202 -13.93 5.81 5.87
N THR A 203 -13.92 6.81 4.98
CA THR A 203 -13.71 6.60 3.56
C THR A 203 -12.24 6.26 3.32
N GLY A 204 -11.86 5.85 2.11
CA GLY A 204 -10.48 5.49 1.82
C GLY A 204 -9.53 6.69 1.75
N ASN A 205 -8.25 6.42 1.94
CA ASN A 205 -7.15 7.38 1.69
C ASN A 205 -5.87 6.64 1.26
N GLY A 206 -6.02 5.61 0.43
CA GLY A 206 -4.91 4.80 -0.04
C GLY A 206 -4.34 3.82 0.99
N GLN A 207 -3.27 3.13 0.61
CA GLN A 207 -2.63 2.07 1.39
C GLN A 207 -1.32 2.52 2.06
N VAL A 208 -0.88 3.75 1.80
CA VAL A 208 0.40 4.31 2.25
C VAL A 208 0.21 5.69 2.88
N GLY A 209 1.22 6.22 3.55
CA GLY A 209 1.16 7.51 4.22
C GLY A 209 0.10 7.56 5.31
N ASP A 210 -0.64 8.64 5.40
CA ASP A 210 -1.70 8.81 6.41
C ASP A 210 -2.75 7.69 6.38
N GLY A 211 -3.02 7.12 5.18
CA GLY A 211 -3.96 6.01 5.01
C GLY A 211 -3.46 4.65 5.52
N LYS A 212 -2.13 4.47 5.63
CA LYS A 212 -1.51 3.18 5.93
C LYS A 212 -1.99 2.56 7.24
N ALA A 213 -2.02 3.31 8.33
CA ALA A 213 -2.42 2.79 9.62
C ALA A 213 -3.86 2.26 9.61
N PHE A 214 -4.77 2.95 8.92
CA PHE A 214 -6.16 2.50 8.76
C PHE A 214 -6.24 1.26 7.89
N TYR A 215 -5.50 1.21 6.78
CA TYR A 215 -5.41 0.05 5.90
C TYR A 215 -4.88 -1.19 6.63
N ASP A 216 -3.76 -1.06 7.38
CA ASP A 216 -3.18 -2.17 8.15
C ASP A 216 -4.16 -2.71 9.19
N TYR A 217 -4.90 -1.83 9.90
CA TYR A 217 -5.97 -2.25 10.82
C TYR A 217 -7.13 -2.94 10.10
N TRP A 218 -7.49 -2.45 8.91
CA TRP A 218 -8.52 -3.08 8.09
C TRP A 218 -8.08 -4.47 7.64
N GLU A 219 -6.89 -4.62 7.08
CA GLU A 219 -6.40 -5.92 6.62
C GLU A 219 -6.25 -6.92 7.75
N GLY A 220 -5.70 -6.52 8.89
CA GLY A 220 -5.54 -7.36 10.08
C GLY A 220 -6.82 -7.68 10.83
N ALA A 221 -7.97 -7.10 10.46
CA ALA A 221 -9.23 -7.33 11.15
C ALA A 221 -9.90 -8.64 10.72
N SER A 222 -10.58 -9.28 11.68
CA SER A 222 -11.40 -10.48 11.47
C SER A 222 -12.67 -10.18 10.69
N THR A 223 -13.33 -11.20 10.14
CA THR A 223 -14.74 -11.12 9.74
C THR A 223 -15.63 -11.76 10.79
N LEU A 224 -16.94 -11.56 10.66
CA LEU A 224 -17.90 -12.18 11.57
C LEU A 224 -17.84 -13.72 11.49
N GLU A 225 -17.70 -14.25 10.26
CA GLU A 225 -17.70 -15.69 9.93
C GLU A 225 -16.34 -16.34 10.18
N LYS A 226 -15.25 -15.54 10.16
CA LYS A 226 -13.87 -16.03 10.36
C LYS A 226 -13.21 -15.22 11.47
N PRO A 227 -13.42 -15.60 12.76
CA PRO A 227 -12.66 -15.03 13.85
C PRO A 227 -11.16 -15.30 13.64
N GLY A 228 -10.34 -14.27 13.80
CA GLY A 228 -8.88 -14.35 13.77
C GLY A 228 -8.29 -13.87 15.10
N ASP A 229 -7.00 -13.60 15.11
CA ASP A 229 -6.30 -13.11 16.31
C ASP A 229 -6.67 -11.66 16.69
N SER A 230 -7.35 -10.94 15.78
CA SER A 230 -7.78 -9.56 16.01
C SER A 230 -9.18 -9.50 16.61
N ASP A 231 -9.33 -8.68 17.65
CA ASP A 231 -10.64 -8.35 18.22
C ASP A 231 -11.49 -7.47 17.25
N TRP A 232 -10.86 -6.80 16.29
CA TRP A 232 -11.52 -5.94 15.33
C TRP A 232 -12.26 -6.75 14.28
N VAL A 233 -13.48 -6.31 13.95
CA VAL A 233 -14.34 -6.96 12.95
C VAL A 233 -14.61 -6.00 11.81
N LYS A 234 -14.34 -6.45 10.58
CA LYS A 234 -14.60 -5.71 9.33
C LYS A 234 -16.09 -5.45 9.15
N PHE A 235 -16.44 -4.20 8.84
CA PHE A 235 -17.80 -3.81 8.51
C PHE A 235 -17.79 -2.88 7.29
N PHE A 236 -18.12 -3.42 6.13
CA PHE A 236 -18.15 -2.66 4.89
C PHE A 236 -19.56 -2.14 4.58
N ILE A 237 -19.64 -0.87 4.12
CA ILE A 237 -20.88 -0.23 3.70
C ILE A 237 -20.69 0.42 2.34
N PRO A 238 -21.18 -0.21 1.26
CA PRO A 238 -21.17 0.40 -0.06
C PRO A 238 -22.15 1.60 -0.12
N TRP A 239 -21.86 2.56 -0.99
CA TRP A 239 -22.73 3.73 -1.18
C TRP A 239 -24.15 3.34 -1.60
N THR A 240 -24.33 2.18 -2.23
CA THR A 240 -25.63 1.66 -2.70
C THR A 240 -26.62 1.36 -1.57
N GLU A 241 -26.17 1.29 -0.33
CA GLU A 241 -27.06 1.11 0.82
C GLU A 241 -27.76 2.40 1.27
N ASP A 242 -27.32 3.55 0.81
CA ASP A 242 -27.99 4.83 1.09
C ASP A 242 -29.06 5.12 0.02
N SER A 243 -30.29 4.69 0.29
CA SER A 243 -31.41 4.93 -0.63
C SER A 243 -31.72 6.42 -0.87
N HIS A 244 -31.28 7.32 0.03
CA HIS A 244 -31.49 8.76 -0.14
C HIS A 244 -30.44 9.38 -1.09
N ALA A 245 -29.28 8.75 -1.28
CA ALA A 245 -28.23 9.27 -2.14
C ALA A 245 -28.72 9.41 -3.59
N TYR A 246 -29.45 8.43 -4.10
CA TYR A 246 -29.91 8.37 -5.49
C TYR A 246 -31.43 8.61 -5.65
N SER A 247 -32.08 9.19 -4.63
CA SER A 247 -33.49 9.60 -4.71
C SER A 247 -33.69 10.87 -5.54
N ASN A 248 -32.63 11.62 -5.82
CA ASN A 248 -32.70 12.80 -6.67
C ASN A 248 -33.09 12.43 -8.11
N GLN A 249 -33.95 13.26 -8.72
CA GLN A 249 -34.36 13.10 -10.11
C GLN A 249 -33.22 13.48 -11.04
N VAL A 250 -32.39 12.53 -11.40
CA VAL A 250 -31.37 12.68 -12.45
C VAL A 250 -31.83 11.95 -13.71
N PRO A 251 -31.45 12.42 -14.91
CA PRO A 251 -31.84 11.78 -16.16
C PRO A 251 -31.34 10.32 -16.22
N THR A 252 -32.24 9.37 -16.48
CA THR A 252 -31.93 7.93 -16.60
C THR A 252 -31.97 7.42 -18.05
N ASN A 253 -32.25 8.31 -19.00
CA ASN A 253 -32.38 8.01 -20.43
C ASN A 253 -31.04 8.21 -21.19
N ILE A 254 -29.98 8.63 -20.53
CA ILE A 254 -28.66 8.74 -21.14
C ILE A 254 -28.08 7.33 -21.30
N PRO A 255 -27.60 6.94 -22.50
CA PRO A 255 -26.98 5.65 -22.72
C PRO A 255 -25.76 5.45 -21.81
N ASN A 256 -25.56 4.22 -21.34
CA ASN A 256 -24.40 3.87 -20.53
C ASN A 256 -23.13 3.86 -21.40
N ASP A 257 -22.05 4.40 -20.90
CA ASP A 257 -20.70 4.22 -21.45
C ASP A 257 -20.19 2.77 -21.25
N ASP A 258 -18.97 2.49 -21.67
CA ASP A 258 -18.44 1.12 -21.63
C ASP A 258 -18.24 0.61 -20.18
N GLU A 259 -17.83 1.46 -19.26
CA GLU A 259 -17.73 1.13 -17.84
C GLU A 259 -19.12 0.88 -17.24
N GLU A 260 -20.06 1.78 -17.47
CA GLU A 260 -21.41 1.69 -16.93
C GLU A 260 -22.19 0.48 -17.44
N LYS A 261 -21.85 -0.08 -18.62
CA LYS A 261 -22.47 -1.30 -19.15
C LYS A 261 -22.26 -2.53 -18.25
N THR A 262 -21.19 -2.54 -17.46
CA THR A 262 -20.89 -3.63 -16.52
C THR A 262 -21.65 -3.52 -15.21
N LEU A 263 -22.06 -2.31 -14.81
CA LEU A 263 -22.67 -2.03 -13.51
C LEU A 263 -24.02 -2.73 -13.27
N PRO A 264 -24.90 -2.95 -14.28
CA PRO A 264 -26.12 -3.73 -14.09
C PRO A 264 -25.85 -5.20 -13.72
N ALA A 265 -24.74 -5.78 -14.18
CA ALA A 265 -24.37 -7.16 -13.87
C ALA A 265 -24.04 -7.37 -12.38
N ILE A 266 -23.59 -6.31 -11.70
CA ILE A 266 -23.36 -6.31 -10.24
C ILE A 266 -24.54 -5.76 -9.43
N GLY A 267 -25.71 -5.61 -10.07
CA GLY A 267 -26.98 -5.31 -9.43
C GLY A 267 -27.33 -3.82 -9.26
N LEU A 268 -26.61 -2.90 -9.92
CA LEU A 268 -26.97 -1.48 -9.89
C LEU A 268 -28.19 -1.18 -10.76
N SER A 269 -29.12 -0.42 -10.21
CA SER A 269 -30.28 0.08 -10.94
C SER A 269 -29.90 1.24 -11.87
N LYS A 270 -30.74 1.49 -12.90
CA LYS A 270 -30.57 2.66 -13.78
C LYS A 270 -30.49 3.98 -13.02
N GLN A 271 -31.25 4.13 -11.93
CA GLN A 271 -31.23 5.32 -11.10
C GLN A 271 -29.90 5.48 -10.34
N GLN A 272 -29.33 4.39 -9.85
CA GLN A 272 -28.02 4.40 -9.19
C GLN A 272 -26.89 4.74 -10.16
N ILE A 273 -26.92 4.19 -11.37
CA ILE A 273 -25.95 4.49 -12.43
C ILE A 273 -26.05 5.96 -12.84
N ALA A 274 -27.27 6.47 -13.05
CA ALA A 274 -27.48 7.87 -13.39
C ALA A 274 -27.00 8.83 -12.26
N TRP A 275 -27.27 8.47 -10.99
CA TRP A 275 -26.78 9.23 -9.85
C TRP A 275 -25.24 9.21 -9.77
N ARG A 276 -24.62 8.05 -9.93
CA ARG A 276 -23.15 7.90 -9.97
C ARG A 276 -22.55 8.81 -11.03
N ARG A 277 -23.06 8.76 -12.26
CA ARG A 277 -22.61 9.63 -13.36
C ARG A 277 -22.73 11.12 -13.00
N HIS A 278 -23.86 11.51 -12.41
CA HIS A 278 -24.09 12.89 -12.00
C HIS A 278 -23.10 13.34 -10.93
N GLU A 279 -22.89 12.52 -9.89
CA GLU A 279 -21.92 12.82 -8.83
C GLU A 279 -20.49 12.93 -9.37
N ILE A 280 -20.06 11.99 -10.21
CA ILE A 280 -18.73 12.03 -10.84
C ILE A 280 -18.55 13.35 -11.60
N ALA A 281 -19.52 13.73 -12.42
CA ALA A 281 -19.43 14.95 -13.22
C ALA A 281 -19.48 16.24 -12.40
N THR A 282 -20.25 16.28 -11.30
CA THR A 282 -20.55 17.51 -10.56
C THR A 282 -19.73 17.69 -9.29
N GLN A 283 -19.34 16.62 -8.63
CA GLN A 283 -18.66 16.65 -7.32
C GLN A 283 -17.22 16.13 -7.38
N TYR A 284 -16.90 15.32 -8.38
CA TYR A 284 -15.60 14.65 -8.50
C TYR A 284 -14.85 15.03 -9.81
N GLU A 285 -15.18 16.17 -10.39
CA GLU A 285 -14.45 16.75 -11.56
C GLU A 285 -14.41 15.80 -12.77
N GLY A 286 -15.38 14.90 -12.90
CA GLY A 286 -15.40 13.88 -13.94
C GLY A 286 -14.47 12.68 -13.69
N ILE A 287 -13.87 12.57 -12.49
CA ILE A 287 -12.87 11.54 -12.16
C ILE A 287 -13.53 10.42 -11.40
N THR A 288 -13.65 9.26 -12.05
CA THR A 288 -14.31 8.06 -11.50
C THR A 288 -13.60 7.56 -10.24
N GLU A 289 -12.27 7.54 -10.24
CA GLU A 289 -11.47 7.05 -9.11
C GLU A 289 -11.69 7.88 -7.83
N LYS A 290 -11.81 9.21 -7.97
CA LYS A 290 -12.16 10.08 -6.82
C LYS A 290 -13.52 9.70 -6.24
N PHE A 291 -14.48 9.38 -7.11
CA PHE A 291 -15.79 8.93 -6.68
C PHE A 291 -15.70 7.57 -5.97
N MET A 292 -14.95 6.60 -6.53
CA MET A 292 -14.81 5.25 -5.99
C MET A 292 -14.21 5.25 -4.58
N VAL A 293 -13.14 6.03 -4.36
CA VAL A 293 -12.50 6.15 -3.04
C VAL A 293 -13.49 6.63 -1.97
N GLU A 294 -14.32 7.62 -2.31
CA GLU A 294 -15.29 8.22 -1.38
C GLU A 294 -16.63 7.47 -1.33
N ASN A 295 -16.97 6.77 -2.39
CA ASN A 295 -18.20 6.03 -2.55
C ASN A 295 -17.91 4.62 -3.10
N PRO A 296 -17.28 3.73 -2.31
CA PRO A 296 -16.87 2.41 -2.75
C PRO A 296 -18.06 1.47 -2.99
N LEU A 297 -17.93 0.61 -3.98
CA LEU A 297 -18.78 -0.57 -4.17
C LEU A 297 -18.19 -1.80 -3.48
N GLU A 298 -16.86 -1.88 -3.46
CA GLU A 298 -16.07 -2.91 -2.79
C GLU A 298 -15.04 -2.27 -1.85
N PRO A 299 -14.56 -2.96 -0.82
CA PRO A 299 -13.55 -2.40 0.08
C PRO A 299 -12.29 -1.92 -0.62
N SER A 300 -11.85 -2.63 -1.67
CA SER A 300 -10.69 -2.31 -2.51
C SER A 300 -10.77 -0.92 -3.14
N ASP A 301 -11.96 -0.47 -3.52
CA ASP A 301 -12.17 0.86 -4.11
C ASP A 301 -11.71 2.00 -3.19
N SER A 302 -11.89 1.82 -1.88
CA SER A 302 -11.50 2.81 -0.87
C SER A 302 -9.99 2.95 -0.68
N PHE A 303 -9.23 1.97 -1.12
CA PHE A 303 -7.78 1.95 -0.96
C PHE A 303 -7.04 2.27 -2.27
N ILE A 304 -7.77 2.66 -3.31
CA ILE A 304 -7.19 3.28 -4.50
C ILE A 304 -6.56 4.62 -4.05
N ALA A 305 -5.34 4.87 -4.48
CA ALA A 305 -4.64 6.11 -4.11
C ALA A 305 -5.46 7.34 -4.52
N SER A 306 -5.81 8.22 -3.56
CA SER A 306 -6.52 9.47 -3.84
C SER A 306 -5.62 10.43 -4.64
N GLY A 307 -6.13 11.03 -5.71
CA GLY A 307 -5.39 11.85 -6.69
C GLY A 307 -5.59 11.29 -8.09
N PHE A 308 -4.97 11.89 -9.11
CA PHE A 308 -4.89 11.24 -10.42
C PHE A 308 -3.97 10.02 -10.30
N PRO A 309 -4.48 8.77 -10.35
CA PRO A 309 -3.57 7.63 -10.31
C PRO A 309 -2.62 7.74 -11.50
N ALA A 310 -1.36 7.53 -11.22
CA ALA A 310 -0.33 7.58 -12.27
C ALA A 310 -0.49 6.41 -13.26
N PHE A 311 -1.13 5.33 -12.82
CA PHE A 311 -1.47 4.15 -13.59
C PHE A 311 -2.98 3.92 -13.58
N ALA A 312 -3.55 3.41 -14.65
CA ALA A 312 -4.97 3.13 -14.76
C ALA A 312 -5.39 1.90 -13.93
N HIS A 313 -6.69 1.79 -13.66
CA HIS A 313 -7.24 0.66 -12.89
C HIS A 313 -6.90 -0.70 -13.51
N GLU A 314 -6.92 -0.81 -14.84
CA GLU A 314 -6.54 -2.03 -15.56
C GLU A 314 -5.06 -2.40 -15.34
N GLU A 315 -4.17 -1.39 -15.27
CA GLU A 315 -2.76 -1.56 -14.98
C GLU A 315 -2.56 -2.04 -13.53
N HIS A 316 -3.31 -1.48 -12.57
CA HIS A 316 -3.31 -1.94 -11.17
C HIS A 316 -3.81 -3.39 -11.05
N ALA A 317 -4.93 -3.72 -11.69
CA ALA A 317 -5.47 -5.07 -11.69
C ALA A 317 -4.47 -6.08 -12.26
N TYR A 318 -3.82 -5.75 -13.39
CA TYR A 318 -2.78 -6.58 -13.98
C TYR A 318 -1.60 -6.80 -13.06
N VAL A 319 -1.07 -5.73 -12.45
CA VAL A 319 0.08 -5.80 -11.54
C VAL A 319 -0.27 -6.69 -10.34
N ASN A 320 -1.41 -6.48 -9.71
CA ASN A 320 -1.86 -7.28 -8.56
C ASN A 320 -2.05 -8.77 -8.92
N ASP A 321 -2.52 -9.07 -10.13
CA ASP A 321 -2.68 -10.46 -10.60
C ASP A 321 -1.33 -11.14 -10.86
N THR A 322 -0.25 -10.38 -11.08
CA THR A 322 1.09 -10.93 -11.35
C THR A 322 1.95 -11.13 -10.10
N VAL A 323 1.57 -10.56 -8.95
CA VAL A 323 2.26 -10.74 -7.67
C VAL A 323 2.27 -12.21 -7.25
N ARG A 324 3.42 -12.69 -6.77
CA ARG A 324 3.61 -14.06 -6.27
C ARG A 324 4.62 -14.06 -5.12
N ASP A 325 4.50 -15.01 -4.24
CA ASP A 325 5.54 -15.27 -3.25
C ASP A 325 6.88 -15.60 -3.93
N PRO A 326 8.02 -15.14 -3.39
CA PRO A 326 9.33 -15.49 -3.92
C PRO A 326 9.56 -17.00 -3.79
N GLN A 327 10.23 -17.59 -4.79
CA GLN A 327 10.62 -19.01 -4.73
C GLN A 327 11.55 -19.27 -3.55
N LEU A 328 12.41 -18.30 -3.24
CA LEU A 328 13.27 -18.33 -2.08
C LEU A 328 13.66 -16.91 -1.64
N THR A 329 13.99 -16.80 -0.37
CA THR A 329 14.58 -15.59 0.21
C THR A 329 15.96 -15.96 0.74
N ALA A 330 17.00 -15.27 0.26
CA ALA A 330 18.38 -15.72 0.49
C ALA A 330 19.38 -14.57 0.65
N GLU A 331 20.55 -14.92 1.15
CA GLU A 331 21.77 -14.11 1.02
C GLU A 331 22.65 -14.69 -0.07
N LEU A 332 23.48 -13.84 -0.70
CA LEU A 332 24.45 -14.25 -1.68
C LEU A 332 25.86 -14.22 -1.07
N GLU A 333 26.63 -15.28 -1.29
CA GLU A 333 27.99 -15.44 -0.77
C GLU A 333 29.01 -15.50 -1.90
N ARG A 334 30.16 -14.86 -1.71
CA ARG A 334 31.29 -14.97 -2.63
C ARG A 334 32.02 -16.29 -2.40
N THR A 335 32.45 -16.92 -3.49
CA THR A 335 33.34 -18.06 -3.42
C THR A 335 34.81 -17.60 -3.55
N ARG A 336 35.75 -18.54 -3.62
CA ARG A 336 37.15 -18.23 -3.91
C ARG A 336 37.35 -17.70 -5.35
N ASP A 337 36.48 -18.10 -6.28
CA ASP A 337 36.41 -17.49 -7.60
C ASP A 337 35.52 -16.25 -7.55
N PRO A 338 36.05 -15.05 -7.84
CA PRO A 338 35.29 -13.79 -7.76
C PRO A 338 34.11 -13.73 -8.77
N TRP A 339 34.08 -14.63 -9.75
CA TRP A 339 33.02 -14.74 -10.75
C TRP A 339 31.89 -15.68 -10.31
N VAL A 340 32.09 -16.45 -9.27
CA VAL A 340 31.12 -17.45 -8.78
C VAL A 340 30.48 -16.97 -7.47
N ILE A 341 29.19 -16.72 -7.52
CA ILE A 341 28.37 -16.35 -6.38
C ILE A 341 27.44 -17.52 -6.05
N LYS A 342 27.37 -17.89 -4.78
CA LYS A 342 26.48 -18.93 -4.27
C LYS A 342 25.32 -18.33 -3.52
N ILE A 343 24.21 -19.07 -3.47
CA ILE A 343 23.16 -18.86 -2.50
C ILE A 343 23.70 -19.31 -1.14
N GLY A 344 23.76 -18.39 -0.20
CA GLY A 344 24.20 -18.64 1.17
C GLY A 344 23.13 -19.39 1.98
N SER A 345 23.48 -19.73 3.21
CA SER A 345 22.53 -20.34 4.14
C SER A 345 21.32 -19.41 4.34
N MET A 346 20.11 -19.96 4.21
CA MET A 346 18.90 -19.24 4.55
C MET A 346 18.85 -19.05 6.07
N GLY A 347 19.33 -17.88 6.53
CA GLY A 347 19.02 -17.42 7.88
C GLY A 347 17.54 -17.06 7.97
N ALA A 348 17.00 -16.97 9.20
CA ALA A 348 15.61 -16.58 9.45
C ALA A 348 15.23 -15.18 8.90
N ARG A 349 16.15 -14.48 8.25
CA ARG A 349 16.02 -13.16 7.61
C ARG A 349 16.83 -13.13 6.31
N GLY A 350 16.43 -13.94 5.34
CA GLY A 350 16.94 -13.74 3.99
C GLY A 350 16.48 -12.38 3.46
N ARG A 351 17.42 -11.60 2.89
CA ARG A 351 17.18 -10.20 2.50
C ARG A 351 16.79 -10.04 1.05
N ILE A 352 17.25 -10.96 0.17
CA ILE A 352 16.99 -10.94 -1.26
C ILE A 352 15.83 -11.85 -1.55
N LYS A 353 14.76 -11.30 -2.12
CA LYS A 353 13.64 -12.07 -2.66
C LYS A 353 14.01 -12.53 -4.08
N ILE A 354 13.89 -13.82 -4.40
CA ILE A 354 14.21 -14.39 -5.70
C ILE A 354 13.00 -15.15 -6.24
N TRP A 355 12.51 -14.72 -7.40
CA TRP A 355 11.41 -15.38 -8.14
C TRP A 355 11.93 -16.25 -9.29
N GLU A 356 13.10 -15.89 -9.83
CA GLU A 356 13.72 -16.61 -10.92
C GLU A 356 15.22 -16.75 -10.66
N LEU A 357 15.73 -17.97 -10.71
CA LEU A 357 17.17 -18.23 -10.71
C LEU A 357 17.78 -17.88 -12.08
N PRO A 358 19.09 -17.54 -12.15
CA PRO A 358 19.75 -17.25 -13.41
C PRO A 358 19.52 -18.34 -14.45
N GLN A 359 18.95 -17.95 -15.58
CA GLN A 359 18.70 -18.87 -16.69
C GLN A 359 19.83 -18.78 -17.73
N PRO A 360 20.28 -19.89 -18.31
CA PRO A 360 21.26 -19.88 -19.39
C PRO A 360 20.78 -19.03 -20.58
N ARG A 361 21.67 -18.22 -21.15
CA ARG A 361 21.41 -17.38 -22.33
C ARG A 361 20.41 -16.25 -22.12
N MET A 362 19.97 -15.98 -20.90
CA MET A 362 19.12 -14.85 -20.59
C MET A 362 19.98 -13.67 -20.11
N GLU A 363 19.68 -12.50 -20.61
CA GLU A 363 20.31 -11.25 -20.17
C GLU A 363 19.48 -10.61 -19.06
N TYR A 364 20.16 -10.09 -18.03
CA TYR A 364 19.50 -9.49 -16.87
C TYR A 364 19.89 -8.02 -16.71
N TYR A 365 18.93 -7.24 -16.20
CA TYR A 365 19.05 -5.81 -15.97
C TYR A 365 18.77 -5.51 -14.51
N ILE A 366 19.65 -4.73 -13.90
CA ILE A 366 19.56 -4.36 -12.49
C ILE A 366 19.43 -2.85 -12.38
N GLY A 367 18.33 -2.40 -11.79
CA GLY A 367 18.14 -1.03 -11.37
C GLY A 367 18.46 -0.88 -9.88
N VAL A 368 19.15 0.19 -9.53
CA VAL A 368 19.59 0.46 -8.16
C VAL A 368 19.23 1.87 -7.77
N ASP A 369 18.42 1.99 -6.74
CA ASP A 369 18.17 3.24 -6.03
C ASP A 369 19.00 3.23 -4.74
N CYS A 370 19.92 4.20 -4.64
CA CYS A 370 20.85 4.31 -3.51
C CYS A 370 20.35 5.36 -2.52
N ALA A 371 19.65 4.96 -1.49
CA ALA A 371 19.22 5.87 -0.45
C ALA A 371 20.31 6.21 0.57
N ARG A 372 20.12 7.29 1.30
CA ARG A 372 20.90 7.63 2.48
C ARG A 372 20.53 6.69 3.61
N GLY A 373 21.28 5.62 3.82
CA GLY A 373 21.12 4.73 4.96
C GLY A 373 21.04 5.48 6.31
N GLU A 374 20.80 4.75 7.39
CA GLU A 374 20.73 5.30 8.74
C GLU A 374 21.92 6.22 9.03
N ASP A 375 21.68 7.50 9.06
CA ASP A 375 22.55 8.44 9.78
C ASP A 375 22.21 8.27 11.27
N ALA A 376 23.22 8.12 12.13
CA ALA A 376 23.04 7.87 13.58
C ALA A 376 22.18 8.94 14.29
N THR A 377 21.83 10.02 13.59
CA THR A 377 21.01 11.15 14.06
C THR A 377 19.61 11.19 13.46
N ASN A 378 19.29 10.41 12.41
CA ASN A 378 18.01 10.50 11.72
C ASN A 378 17.36 9.11 11.55
N LYS A 379 16.36 8.80 12.39
CA LYS A 379 15.59 7.55 12.34
C LYS A 379 14.68 7.42 11.09
N ALA A 380 14.69 8.40 10.20
CA ALA A 380 13.85 8.51 9.01
C ALA A 380 14.64 8.35 7.69
N GLY A 381 15.73 7.57 7.67
CA GLY A 381 16.50 7.33 6.44
C GLY A 381 15.67 6.54 5.39
N ASP A 382 15.89 6.89 4.11
CA ASP A 382 15.27 6.20 2.97
C ASP A 382 15.80 4.77 2.80
N PHE A 383 15.10 3.93 2.05
CA PHE A 383 15.51 2.56 1.76
C PHE A 383 16.40 2.49 0.52
N ALA A 384 17.38 1.61 0.53
CA ALA A 384 18.08 1.24 -0.68
C ALA A 384 17.33 0.09 -1.36
N ALA A 385 17.02 0.26 -2.64
CA ALA A 385 16.28 -0.72 -3.41
C ALA A 385 17.06 -1.21 -4.63
N ILE A 386 16.93 -2.51 -4.91
CA ILE A 386 17.53 -3.16 -6.07
C ILE A 386 16.46 -4.05 -6.73
N THR A 387 16.24 -3.86 -8.01
CA THR A 387 15.33 -4.68 -8.80
C THR A 387 16.08 -5.36 -9.95
N VAL A 388 15.88 -6.66 -10.11
CA VAL A 388 16.46 -7.46 -11.21
C VAL A 388 15.35 -7.90 -12.15
N ILE A 389 15.52 -7.66 -13.44
CA ILE A 389 14.57 -8.04 -14.49
C ILE A 389 15.24 -8.97 -15.49
N ASN A 390 14.56 -10.05 -15.85
CA ASN A 390 14.93 -10.88 -17.00
C ASN A 390 14.65 -10.12 -18.30
N GLY A 391 15.68 -9.88 -19.09
CA GLY A 391 15.59 -9.10 -20.32
C GLY A 391 14.72 -9.73 -21.39
N SER A 392 14.70 -11.04 -21.49
CA SER A 392 13.94 -11.76 -22.53
C SER A 392 12.44 -11.81 -22.21
N THR A 393 12.08 -12.10 -20.97
CA THR A 393 10.68 -12.27 -20.55
C THR A 393 10.04 -10.97 -20.07
N GLY A 394 10.83 -10.04 -19.56
CA GLY A 394 10.32 -8.83 -18.87
C GLY A 394 9.86 -9.09 -17.43
N GLU A 395 10.09 -10.29 -16.91
CA GLU A 395 9.72 -10.66 -15.55
C GLU A 395 10.72 -10.16 -14.51
N GLN A 396 10.22 -9.79 -13.36
CA GLN A 396 11.04 -9.54 -12.18
C GLN A 396 11.66 -10.85 -11.70
N ALA A 397 12.98 -10.90 -11.65
CA ALA A 397 13.74 -12.08 -11.22
C ALA A 397 14.11 -12.04 -9.75
N ALA A 398 14.48 -10.85 -9.23
CA ALA A 398 14.80 -10.67 -7.82
C ALA A 398 14.55 -9.22 -7.36
N SER A 399 14.43 -9.04 -6.04
CA SER A 399 14.41 -7.72 -5.41
C SER A 399 15.13 -7.71 -4.06
N PHE A 400 15.49 -6.49 -3.65
CA PHE A 400 16.01 -6.17 -2.32
C PHE A 400 15.55 -4.76 -1.96
N CYS A 401 15.06 -4.56 -0.74
CA CYS A 401 14.68 -3.24 -0.22
C CYS A 401 14.92 -3.23 1.29
N GLU A 402 15.97 -2.53 1.74
CA GLU A 402 16.27 -2.36 3.17
C GLU A 402 17.07 -1.08 3.42
N ARG A 403 17.10 -0.65 4.68
CA ARG A 403 18.00 0.41 5.14
C ARG A 403 19.39 -0.16 5.41
N ILE A 404 20.32 0.07 4.51
CA ILE A 404 21.70 -0.41 4.62
C ILE A 404 22.71 0.67 4.28
N ASP A 405 23.94 0.49 4.79
CA ASP A 405 25.07 1.35 4.48
C ASP A 405 25.41 1.32 2.97
N PRO A 406 25.72 2.47 2.34
CA PRO A 406 26.04 2.54 0.91
C PRO A 406 27.16 1.60 0.45
N SER A 407 28.15 1.33 1.31
CA SER A 407 29.24 0.40 0.98
C SER A 407 28.77 -1.05 0.86
N LYS A 408 27.75 -1.43 1.62
CA LYS A 408 27.11 -2.74 1.57
C LYS A 408 26.22 -2.88 0.33
N ILE A 409 25.61 -1.77 -0.13
CA ILE A 409 24.84 -1.77 -1.39
C ILE A 409 25.77 -2.16 -2.55
N ALA A 410 26.95 -1.56 -2.68
CA ALA A 410 27.90 -1.88 -3.74
C ALA A 410 28.33 -3.36 -3.71
N ASP A 411 28.56 -3.93 -2.52
CA ASP A 411 28.84 -5.37 -2.37
C ASP A 411 27.68 -6.25 -2.87
N LEU A 412 26.46 -5.89 -2.50
CA LEU A 412 25.26 -6.63 -2.88
C LEU A 412 24.98 -6.55 -4.38
N VAL A 413 25.12 -5.35 -4.96
CA VAL A 413 24.96 -5.13 -6.43
C VAL A 413 25.99 -5.93 -7.22
N ASP A 414 27.26 -5.97 -6.77
CA ASP A 414 28.27 -6.79 -7.42
C ASP A 414 27.93 -8.29 -7.35
N LYS A 415 27.49 -8.76 -6.18
CA LYS A 415 27.07 -10.16 -6.03
C LYS A 415 25.87 -10.49 -6.93
N LEU A 416 24.83 -9.66 -6.94
CA LEU A 416 23.67 -9.86 -7.81
C LEU A 416 24.04 -9.81 -9.28
N GLY A 417 24.86 -8.83 -9.69
CA GLY A 417 25.27 -8.70 -11.07
C GLY A 417 26.09 -9.89 -11.59
N ARG A 418 26.91 -10.49 -10.74
CA ARG A 418 27.66 -11.72 -11.06
C ARG A 418 26.81 -12.97 -10.95
N PHE A 419 25.86 -13.02 -10.01
CA PHE A 419 24.91 -14.12 -9.88
C PHE A 419 24.03 -14.23 -11.13
N TYR A 420 23.52 -13.11 -11.63
CA TYR A 420 22.69 -13.02 -12.84
C TYR A 420 23.52 -12.79 -14.11
N ARG A 421 24.75 -13.32 -14.18
CA ARG A 421 25.59 -13.23 -15.37
C ARG A 421 25.14 -14.18 -16.48
N THR A 422 25.52 -13.88 -17.72
CA THR A 422 25.24 -14.69 -18.91
C THR A 422 26.54 -15.11 -19.59
N PRO A 423 27.26 -16.07 -19.01
CA PRO A 423 28.59 -16.45 -19.52
C PRO A 423 28.56 -17.05 -20.92
N GLN A 424 27.39 -17.47 -21.41
CA GLN A 424 27.22 -17.97 -22.78
C GLN A 424 27.38 -16.87 -23.86
N ILE A 425 27.19 -15.60 -23.47
CA ILE A 425 27.50 -14.44 -24.34
C ILE A 425 29.01 -14.15 -24.26
N ASN A 426 29.50 -13.97 -23.04
CA ASN A 426 30.89 -13.68 -22.73
C ASN A 426 31.14 -14.09 -21.28
N PRO A 427 32.26 -14.71 -20.89
CA PRO A 427 32.58 -15.12 -19.52
C PRO A 427 32.39 -14.00 -18.48
N ASN A 428 32.60 -12.76 -18.89
CA ASN A 428 32.47 -11.57 -18.05
C ASN A 428 31.14 -10.82 -18.25
N HIS A 429 30.13 -11.45 -18.87
CA HIS A 429 28.85 -10.83 -19.17
C HIS A 429 27.94 -10.81 -17.91
N CYS A 430 28.29 -9.97 -16.96
CA CYS A 430 27.45 -9.69 -15.77
C CYS A 430 26.14 -9.01 -16.19
N ALA A 431 25.15 -8.98 -15.30
CA ALA A 431 23.93 -8.20 -15.50
C ALA A 431 24.25 -6.73 -15.79
N LEU A 432 23.44 -6.07 -16.61
CA LEU A 432 23.60 -4.64 -16.89
C LEU A 432 23.09 -3.81 -15.70
N LEU A 433 23.93 -2.92 -15.18
CA LEU A 433 23.62 -2.07 -14.05
C LEU A 433 23.14 -0.68 -14.48
N ASN A 434 22.07 -0.21 -13.91
CA ASN A 434 21.64 1.17 -13.98
C ASN A 434 21.45 1.70 -12.56
N ILE A 435 22.31 2.63 -12.15
CA ILE A 435 22.38 3.16 -10.79
C ILE A 435 21.97 4.62 -10.83
N GLU A 436 21.04 5.02 -9.98
CA GLU A 436 20.72 6.42 -9.78
C GLU A 436 21.90 7.16 -9.16
N VAL A 437 22.37 8.25 -9.81
CA VAL A 437 23.58 8.98 -9.36
C VAL A 437 23.29 10.24 -8.57
N ASN A 438 22.04 10.50 -8.27
CA ASN A 438 21.63 11.66 -7.48
C ASN A 438 22.25 11.61 -6.07
N ALA A 439 22.50 12.79 -5.50
CA ALA A 439 22.97 12.96 -4.11
C ALA A 439 24.31 12.27 -3.73
N ASN A 440 25.23 12.07 -4.68
CA ASN A 440 26.58 11.50 -4.49
C ASN A 440 26.67 10.02 -4.06
N LEU A 441 25.60 9.41 -3.54
CA LEU A 441 25.64 8.03 -3.04
C LEU A 441 25.70 6.99 -4.16
N GLY A 442 24.95 7.19 -5.23
CA GLY A 442 25.03 6.35 -6.41
C GLY A 442 26.40 6.48 -7.10
N ALA A 443 26.98 7.66 -7.12
CA ALA A 443 28.33 7.87 -7.64
C ALA A 443 29.38 7.11 -6.80
N GLU A 444 29.24 7.09 -5.48
CA GLU A 444 30.11 6.32 -4.58
C GLU A 444 29.91 4.81 -4.77
N CYS A 445 28.68 4.34 -4.90
CA CYS A 445 28.38 2.95 -5.22
C CYS A 445 29.06 2.54 -6.55
N GLN A 446 28.95 3.35 -7.60
CA GLN A 446 29.63 3.11 -8.88
C GLN A 446 31.14 3.08 -8.74
N ARG A 447 31.71 4.00 -7.96
CA ARG A 447 33.15 4.05 -7.69
C ARG A 447 33.62 2.75 -7.03
N LEU A 448 32.93 2.30 -5.99
CA LEU A 448 33.24 1.04 -5.29
C LEU A 448 33.12 -0.18 -6.23
N LEU A 449 32.09 -0.22 -7.05
CA LEU A 449 31.90 -1.31 -8.03
C LEU A 449 33.06 -1.39 -9.01
N ARG A 450 33.55 -0.27 -9.52
CA ARG A 450 34.69 -0.24 -10.46
C ARG A 450 36.03 -0.52 -9.76
N ASP A 451 36.29 0.23 -8.68
CA ASP A 451 37.64 0.32 -8.11
C ASP A 451 37.92 -0.83 -7.14
N ARG A 452 36.91 -1.26 -6.38
CA ARG A 452 37.05 -2.33 -5.37
C ARG A 452 36.64 -3.70 -5.89
N TYR A 453 35.54 -3.77 -6.64
CA TYR A 453 34.96 -5.04 -7.12
C TYR A 453 35.32 -5.37 -8.57
N ALA A 454 35.96 -4.44 -9.28
CA ALA A 454 36.33 -4.59 -10.70
C ALA A 454 35.14 -5.06 -11.57
N TYR A 455 33.95 -4.51 -11.31
CA TYR A 455 32.76 -4.79 -12.11
C TYR A 455 32.99 -4.27 -13.54
N PRO A 456 32.63 -5.04 -14.60
CA PRO A 456 32.90 -4.64 -15.96
C PRO A 456 32.29 -3.30 -16.34
N VAL A 457 33.10 -2.31 -16.68
CA VAL A 457 32.65 -0.91 -16.95
C VAL A 457 31.66 -0.84 -18.12
N TRP A 458 31.78 -1.74 -19.10
CA TRP A 458 30.86 -1.82 -20.23
C TRP A 458 29.47 -2.40 -19.86
N ARG A 459 29.32 -2.91 -18.66
CA ARG A 459 28.03 -3.39 -18.09
C ARG A 459 27.34 -2.37 -17.22
N PHE A 460 27.72 -1.09 -17.30
CA PHE A 460 26.95 0.01 -16.74
C PHE A 460 26.14 0.68 -17.82
N ALA A 461 24.86 0.94 -17.55
CA ALA A 461 24.02 1.75 -18.41
C ALA A 461 24.60 3.17 -18.55
N ARG A 462 24.55 3.70 -19.76
CA ARG A 462 25.00 5.05 -20.05
C ARG A 462 23.82 5.88 -20.53
N TRP A 463 23.52 6.92 -19.80
CA TRP A 463 22.47 7.82 -20.19
C TRP A 463 22.91 8.71 -21.37
N ARG A 464 22.13 8.68 -22.44
CA ARG A 464 22.24 9.66 -23.52
C ARG A 464 21.17 10.71 -23.25
N GLY A 465 21.54 11.81 -22.61
CA GLY A 465 20.65 12.92 -22.26
C GLY A 465 19.98 13.53 -23.49
N GLY A 466 18.87 14.25 -23.27
CA GLY A 466 17.99 14.81 -24.26
C GLY A 466 18.64 15.87 -25.19
N LYS A 467 17.83 16.67 -25.85
CA LYS A 467 18.14 17.62 -26.96
C LYS A 467 19.37 18.53 -26.80
N ASP A 468 19.97 18.65 -25.63
CA ASP A 468 21.16 19.46 -25.37
C ASP A 468 22.49 18.77 -25.73
N ASP A 469 22.48 17.50 -26.14
CA ASP A 469 23.66 16.75 -26.53
C ASP A 469 24.39 17.31 -27.79
N ARG A 470 23.77 18.27 -28.49
CA ARG A 470 24.42 18.93 -29.66
C ARG A 470 25.63 19.78 -29.29
N TYR A 471 25.75 20.21 -28.03
CA TYR A 471 26.83 21.07 -27.54
C TYR A 471 27.87 20.38 -26.67
N ASN A 472 27.58 19.18 -26.17
CA ASN A 472 28.46 18.50 -25.21
C ASN A 472 28.87 17.10 -25.70
N ARG A 473 29.82 17.03 -26.64
CA ARG A 473 30.42 15.77 -27.12
C ARG A 473 31.06 14.92 -26.00
N LYS A 474 31.18 15.43 -24.77
CA LYS A 474 31.64 14.71 -23.58
C LYS A 474 30.50 14.12 -22.74
N ALA A 475 29.25 14.49 -22.95
CA ALA A 475 28.11 14.04 -22.14
C ALA A 475 27.75 12.55 -22.36
N GLY A 476 28.11 11.95 -23.48
CA GLY A 476 27.89 10.50 -23.75
C GLY A 476 28.73 9.55 -22.92
N THR A 477 29.46 10.02 -21.90
CA THR A 477 30.31 9.21 -21.02
C THR A 477 29.81 9.09 -19.59
N ALA A 478 28.70 9.74 -19.22
CA ALA A 478 28.13 9.61 -17.88
C ALA A 478 27.58 8.20 -17.66
N ILE A 479 28.12 7.51 -16.67
CA ILE A 479 27.68 6.18 -16.24
C ILE A 479 26.57 6.39 -15.21
N GLY A 480 25.47 5.62 -15.33
CA GLY A 480 24.33 5.67 -14.43
C GLY A 480 23.25 6.64 -14.90
N TRP A 481 22.25 6.84 -14.07
CA TRP A 481 21.08 7.64 -14.37
C TRP A 481 21.00 8.88 -13.48
N GLU A 482 20.96 10.05 -14.09
CA GLU A 482 20.66 11.29 -13.38
C GLU A 482 19.15 11.55 -13.42
N THR A 483 18.49 11.48 -12.26
CA THR A 483 17.06 11.71 -12.13
C THR A 483 16.78 13.20 -12.02
N THR A 484 16.27 13.75 -13.11
CA THR A 484 15.69 15.09 -13.21
C THR A 484 14.18 14.95 -13.40
N GLY A 485 13.41 16.03 -13.25
CA GLY A 485 11.97 15.98 -13.55
C GLY A 485 11.65 15.43 -14.95
N ALA A 486 12.45 15.79 -15.96
CA ALA A 486 12.27 15.31 -17.33
C ALA A 486 12.64 13.82 -17.50
N SER A 487 13.79 13.39 -16.95
CA SER A 487 14.24 12.00 -17.06
C SER A 487 13.37 11.04 -16.22
N ARG A 488 12.85 11.50 -15.08
CA ARG A 488 11.90 10.79 -14.24
C ARG A 488 10.59 10.53 -15.01
N ASN A 489 10.03 11.56 -15.63
CA ASN A 489 8.81 11.42 -16.44
C ASN A 489 9.02 10.51 -17.67
N LEU A 490 10.20 10.51 -18.26
CA LEU A 490 10.53 9.64 -19.39
C LEU A 490 10.52 8.16 -18.96
N MET A 491 11.20 7.82 -17.85
CA MET A 491 11.19 6.44 -17.32
C MET A 491 9.76 5.98 -17.03
N PHE A 492 8.98 6.84 -16.38
CA PHE A 492 7.62 6.54 -16.02
C PHE A 492 6.73 6.29 -17.24
N ALA A 493 6.78 7.17 -18.25
CA ALA A 493 5.99 7.02 -19.46
C ALA A 493 6.34 5.73 -20.22
N ALA A 494 7.64 5.40 -20.30
CA ALA A 494 8.11 4.17 -20.91
C ALA A 494 7.61 2.91 -20.16
N PHE A 495 7.66 2.93 -18.84
CA PHE A 495 7.20 1.83 -18.01
C PHE A 495 5.68 1.67 -18.08
N ARG A 496 4.92 2.76 -18.02
CA ARG A 496 3.46 2.75 -18.15
C ARG A 496 3.01 2.15 -19.49
N THR A 497 3.65 2.51 -20.58
CA THR A 497 3.37 1.90 -21.89
C THR A 497 3.56 0.39 -21.84
N SER A 498 4.66 -0.06 -21.24
CA SER A 498 4.98 -1.48 -21.13
C SER A 498 4.06 -2.26 -20.21
N LEU A 499 3.51 -1.63 -19.16
CA LEU A 499 2.45 -2.24 -18.33
C LEU A 499 1.16 -2.46 -19.13
N ARG A 500 0.75 -1.47 -19.93
CA ARG A 500 -0.42 -1.59 -20.82
C ARG A 500 -0.27 -2.72 -21.83
N GLU A 501 0.94 -2.87 -22.37
CA GLU A 501 1.29 -3.93 -23.30
C GLU A 501 1.53 -5.28 -22.61
N LYS A 502 1.45 -5.34 -21.28
CA LYS A 502 1.74 -6.51 -20.44
C LYS A 502 3.14 -7.09 -20.70
N ALA A 503 4.08 -6.20 -21.08
CA ALA A 503 5.46 -6.57 -21.41
C ALA A 503 6.36 -6.66 -20.18
N VAL A 504 5.95 -6.11 -19.04
CA VAL A 504 6.63 -6.19 -17.77
C VAL A 504 5.77 -6.98 -16.78
N VAL A 505 6.39 -7.89 -16.02
CA VAL A 505 5.70 -8.71 -15.02
C VAL A 505 6.28 -8.43 -13.66
N VAL A 506 5.47 -7.85 -12.79
CA VAL A 506 5.81 -7.49 -11.41
C VAL A 506 5.52 -8.67 -10.49
N ARG A 507 6.49 -9.11 -9.69
CA ARG A 507 6.35 -10.24 -8.76
C ARG A 507 6.30 -9.82 -7.30
N ASP A 508 6.98 -8.72 -6.97
CA ASP A 508 7.08 -8.19 -5.60
C ASP A 508 5.84 -7.39 -5.22
N GLU A 509 5.21 -7.78 -4.11
CA GLU A 509 4.07 -7.07 -3.53
C GLU A 509 4.40 -5.60 -3.20
N GLU A 510 5.63 -5.33 -2.74
CA GLU A 510 6.07 -3.97 -2.42
C GLU A 510 6.17 -3.10 -3.69
N TRP A 511 6.73 -3.64 -4.79
CA TRP A 511 6.75 -2.93 -6.06
C TRP A 511 5.33 -2.70 -6.60
N ALA A 512 4.47 -3.71 -6.54
CA ALA A 512 3.05 -3.60 -6.91
C ALA A 512 2.34 -2.52 -6.08
N GLY A 513 2.55 -2.51 -4.77
CA GLY A 513 1.99 -1.50 -3.86
C GLY A 513 2.43 -0.08 -4.21
N GLN A 514 3.71 0.13 -4.52
CA GLN A 514 4.24 1.44 -4.93
C GLN A 514 3.70 1.87 -6.31
N ILE A 515 3.50 0.95 -7.26
CA ILE A 515 2.83 1.25 -8.54
C ILE A 515 1.39 1.72 -8.28
N CYS A 516 0.65 1.01 -7.42
CA CYS A 516 -0.73 1.37 -7.09
C CYS A 516 -0.84 2.69 -6.31
N ALA A 517 0.19 3.05 -5.53
CA ALA A 517 0.25 4.27 -4.74
C ALA A 517 0.71 5.50 -5.54
N ALA A 518 1.29 5.31 -6.73
CA ALA A 518 1.82 6.39 -7.54
C ALA A 518 0.72 7.30 -8.09
N LYS A 519 0.92 8.62 -8.00
CA LYS A 519 -0.02 9.66 -8.41
C LYS A 519 0.62 10.60 -9.42
N MET A 520 -0.23 11.24 -10.21
CA MET A 520 0.14 12.37 -11.06
C MET A 520 -0.33 13.66 -10.41
N ASP A 521 0.60 14.56 -10.14
CA ASP A 521 0.32 15.91 -9.70
C ASP A 521 1.11 16.90 -10.55
N ASP A 522 0.40 17.90 -11.12
CA ASP A 522 0.96 18.92 -12.01
C ASP A 522 1.95 18.38 -13.09
N GLY A 523 1.57 17.23 -13.70
CA GLY A 523 2.38 16.58 -14.74
C GLY A 523 3.64 15.86 -14.24
N ARG A 524 3.77 15.69 -12.94
CA ARG A 524 4.80 14.88 -12.29
C ARG A 524 4.14 13.70 -11.58
N TRP A 525 4.79 12.55 -11.64
CA TRP A 525 4.37 11.43 -10.82
C TRP A 525 5.18 11.41 -9.52
N GLU A 526 4.52 11.07 -8.44
CA GLU A 526 5.13 10.96 -7.12
C GLU A 526 4.31 9.99 -6.25
N ILE A 527 4.90 9.48 -5.21
CA ILE A 527 4.20 8.85 -4.11
C ILE A 527 4.09 9.90 -3.02
N ILE A 528 2.88 10.40 -2.79
CA ILE A 528 2.63 11.57 -1.91
C ILE A 528 2.99 11.24 -0.46
N HIS A 529 2.80 9.98 -0.06
CA HIS A 529 3.10 9.50 1.29
C HIS A 529 3.69 8.09 1.18
N GLY A 530 4.95 7.93 1.56
CA GLY A 530 5.66 6.66 1.50
C GLY A 530 6.97 6.74 0.71
N HIS A 531 7.52 5.58 0.43
CA HIS A 531 8.79 5.42 -0.28
C HIS A 531 8.52 5.00 -1.73
N ASP A 532 9.32 5.50 -2.67
CA ASP A 532 9.27 5.14 -4.09
C ASP A 532 10.50 4.33 -4.56
N ASP A 533 11.32 3.92 -3.61
CA ASP A 533 12.64 3.30 -3.88
C ASP A 533 12.55 2.05 -4.74
N VAL A 534 11.59 1.15 -4.47
CA VAL A 534 11.40 -0.08 -5.26
C VAL A 534 10.83 0.25 -6.64
N LEU A 535 9.91 1.22 -6.72
CA LEU A 535 9.40 1.70 -8.01
C LEU A 535 10.52 2.31 -8.84
N VAL A 536 11.33 3.20 -8.27
CA VAL A 536 12.46 3.84 -8.98
C VAL A 536 13.47 2.80 -9.43
N SER A 537 13.88 1.86 -8.58
CA SER A 537 14.80 0.78 -8.96
C SER A 537 14.23 -0.08 -10.10
N GLY A 538 12.93 -0.38 -10.06
CA GLY A 538 12.24 -1.09 -11.13
C GLY A 538 12.20 -0.31 -12.45
N LEU A 539 11.93 0.99 -12.40
CA LEU A 539 11.96 1.88 -13.56
C LEU A 539 13.37 1.96 -14.18
N LEU A 540 14.43 2.02 -13.36
CA LEU A 540 15.82 2.02 -13.81
C LEU A 540 16.20 0.72 -14.53
N ALA A 541 15.80 -0.43 -14.01
CA ALA A 541 16.00 -1.72 -14.65
C ALA A 541 15.26 -1.79 -16.00
N TRP A 542 14.00 -1.34 -16.01
CA TRP A 542 13.15 -1.38 -17.20
C TRP A 542 13.63 -0.47 -18.33
N ILE A 543 13.99 0.78 -18.03
CA ILE A 543 14.50 1.71 -19.06
C ILE A 543 15.80 1.21 -19.65
N SER A 544 16.65 0.54 -18.87
CA SER A 544 17.87 -0.08 -19.36
C SER A 544 17.61 -1.20 -20.36
N ARG A 545 16.60 -2.04 -20.08
CA ARG A 545 16.18 -3.08 -21.00
C ARG A 545 15.69 -2.52 -22.34
N GLN A 546 15.01 -1.37 -22.32
CA GLN A 546 14.55 -0.71 -23.54
C GLN A 546 15.68 -0.07 -24.34
N GLN A 547 16.64 0.57 -23.64
CA GLN A 547 17.79 1.22 -24.29
C GLN A 547 18.84 0.23 -24.81
N PHE A 548 18.99 -0.88 -24.12
CA PHE A 548 19.94 -1.95 -24.43
C PHE A 548 19.17 -3.26 -24.58
N PRO A 549 18.47 -3.48 -25.71
CA PRO A 549 17.66 -4.68 -25.89
C PRO A 549 18.48 -5.95 -25.69
N PRO A 550 17.90 -7.00 -25.08
CA PRO A 550 18.60 -8.24 -24.81
C PRO A 550 19.12 -8.86 -26.12
N GLN A 551 20.35 -9.36 -26.09
CA GLN A 551 20.90 -10.06 -27.23
C GLN A 551 20.18 -11.40 -27.40
N VAL A 552 19.60 -11.63 -28.58
CA VAL A 552 19.01 -12.93 -28.93
C VAL A 552 20.15 -13.89 -29.24
N ILE A 553 20.46 -14.79 -28.32
CA ILE A 553 21.44 -15.85 -28.56
C ILE A 553 20.72 -16.94 -29.35
N ALA A 554 21.00 -17.03 -30.65
CA ALA A 554 20.48 -18.10 -31.46
C ALA A 554 20.86 -19.46 -30.83
N PRO A 555 19.96 -20.45 -30.79
CA PRO A 555 20.31 -21.77 -30.29
C PRO A 555 21.44 -22.32 -31.13
N ARG A 556 22.61 -22.54 -30.53
CA ARG A 556 23.63 -23.40 -31.18
C ARG A 556 22.98 -24.75 -31.41
N LYS A 557 23.15 -25.32 -32.61
CA LYS A 557 22.77 -26.69 -32.93
C LYS A 557 23.10 -27.59 -31.74
N GLU A 558 22.10 -28.31 -31.29
CA GLU A 558 22.06 -29.13 -30.09
C GLU A 558 23.36 -29.90 -29.85
N ILE A 559 24.11 -29.49 -28.84
CA ILE A 559 24.96 -30.42 -28.10
C ILE A 559 23.98 -31.21 -27.23
N PRO A 560 23.96 -32.56 -27.27
CA PRO A 560 22.99 -33.35 -26.54
C PRO A 560 22.99 -32.94 -25.09
N ASP A 561 21.77 -32.75 -24.57
CA ASP A 561 21.46 -32.36 -23.22
C ASP A 561 22.32 -33.11 -22.20
N ARG A 562 23.36 -32.48 -21.71
CA ARG A 562 23.95 -32.95 -20.46
C ARG A 562 23.03 -32.44 -19.37
N PRO A 563 22.53 -33.33 -18.48
CA PRO A 563 21.69 -32.91 -17.38
C PRO A 563 22.39 -31.79 -16.63
N HIS A 564 21.72 -30.65 -16.48
CA HIS A 564 22.22 -29.56 -15.66
C HIS A 564 22.43 -30.09 -14.26
N PRO A 565 23.60 -29.91 -13.65
CA PRO A 565 23.80 -30.30 -12.26
C PRO A 565 22.92 -29.42 -11.40
N PHE A 566 22.10 -30.06 -10.57
CA PHE A 566 21.24 -29.41 -9.61
C PHE A 566 21.73 -29.73 -8.20
N ALA A 567 21.67 -28.76 -7.30
CA ALA A 567 21.77 -29.02 -5.88
C ALA A 567 20.36 -29.16 -5.30
N GLU A 568 20.18 -30.16 -4.45
CA GLU A 568 18.94 -30.29 -3.68
C GLU A 568 19.00 -29.38 -2.44
N PHE A 569 17.99 -28.56 -2.28
CA PHE A 569 17.84 -27.72 -1.09
C PHE A 569 16.37 -27.76 -0.65
N ASP A 570 16.13 -28.17 0.57
CA ASP A 570 14.78 -28.29 1.17
C ASP A 570 13.79 -29.03 0.23
N GLY A 571 14.24 -30.14 -0.39
CA GLY A 571 13.44 -30.95 -1.30
C GLY A 571 13.21 -30.34 -2.69
N LYS A 572 13.84 -29.20 -3.02
CA LYS A 572 13.79 -28.58 -4.34
C LYS A 572 15.14 -28.66 -5.02
N MET A 573 15.12 -28.91 -6.34
CA MET A 573 16.33 -28.98 -7.18
C MET A 573 16.68 -27.62 -7.74
N PHE A 574 17.93 -27.17 -7.54
CA PHE A 574 18.44 -25.89 -8.03
C PHE A 574 19.71 -26.10 -8.87
N PRO A 575 19.94 -25.34 -9.96
CA PRO A 575 21.15 -25.45 -10.77
C PRO A 575 22.38 -25.02 -9.97
N LEU A 576 23.46 -25.83 -10.05
CA LEU A 576 24.76 -25.52 -9.45
C LEU A 576 25.49 -24.50 -10.33
N VAL A 577 25.39 -23.22 -10.01
CA VAL A 577 26.06 -22.12 -10.71
C VAL A 577 27.59 -22.31 -10.71
N GLU A 578 28.15 -22.92 -9.65
CA GLU A 578 29.59 -23.21 -9.53
C GLU A 578 30.09 -24.25 -10.57
N GLU A 579 29.26 -25.24 -10.90
CA GLU A 579 29.65 -26.27 -11.86
C GLU A 579 29.55 -25.78 -13.31
N LEU A 580 28.62 -24.89 -13.61
CA LEU A 580 28.57 -24.17 -14.88
C LEU A 580 29.84 -23.34 -15.08
N ALA A 581 30.29 -22.60 -14.06
CA ALA A 581 31.51 -21.82 -14.12
C ALA A 581 32.78 -22.68 -14.30
N ARG A 582 32.87 -23.82 -13.60
CA ARG A 582 34.02 -24.75 -13.75
C ARG A 582 34.08 -25.39 -15.14
N THR A 583 32.94 -25.67 -15.74
CA THR A 583 32.88 -26.25 -17.09
C THR A 583 33.36 -25.24 -18.13
N GLU A 584 32.94 -23.98 -18.01
CA GLU A 584 33.36 -22.92 -18.91
C GLU A 584 34.83 -22.52 -18.74
N THR A 585 35.34 -22.49 -17.50
CA THR A 585 36.76 -22.22 -17.23
C THR A 585 37.65 -23.30 -17.86
N LYS A 586 37.28 -24.57 -17.76
CA LYS A 586 37.99 -25.66 -18.39
C LYS A 586 37.95 -25.60 -19.94
N GLU A 587 36.86 -25.17 -20.52
CA GLU A 587 36.71 -24.98 -21.96
C GLU A 587 37.52 -23.77 -22.45
N MET A 588 37.56 -22.68 -21.69
CA MET A 588 38.43 -21.53 -21.93
C MET A 588 39.92 -21.88 -21.82
N GLU A 589 40.32 -22.61 -20.78
CA GLU A 589 41.71 -23.11 -20.66
C GLU A 589 42.08 -23.99 -21.83
N ARG A 590 41.16 -24.81 -22.34
CA ARG A 590 41.36 -25.65 -23.53
C ARG A 590 41.51 -24.84 -24.81
N LEU A 591 40.78 -23.73 -24.95
CA LEU A 591 40.87 -22.80 -26.09
C LEU A 591 42.11 -21.90 -26.02
N MET A 592 42.63 -21.65 -24.82
CA MET A 592 43.82 -20.81 -24.57
C MET A 592 45.13 -21.62 -24.60
N ASP A 593 45.10 -22.95 -24.61
CA ASP A 593 46.31 -23.79 -24.68
C ASP A 593 47.00 -23.66 -26.06
N PRO A 594 48.21 -23.05 -26.12
CA PRO A 594 48.89 -22.81 -27.38
C PRO A 594 49.23 -24.11 -28.16
N LYS A 595 49.29 -25.26 -27.47
CA LYS A 595 49.61 -26.57 -28.06
C LYS A 595 48.41 -27.25 -28.73
N LYS A 596 47.22 -26.74 -28.56
CA LYS A 596 45.96 -27.29 -29.10
C LYS A 596 45.29 -26.39 -30.14
N ARG A 597 45.91 -25.27 -30.51
CA ARG A 597 45.47 -24.41 -31.62
C ARG A 597 45.70 -25.10 -32.94
N ASN A 598 44.66 -25.41 -33.68
CA ASN A 598 44.75 -25.74 -35.09
C ASN A 598 45.26 -24.51 -35.86
N ALA A 599 46.31 -24.67 -36.63
CA ALA A 599 47.09 -23.62 -37.30
C ALA A 599 46.29 -22.71 -38.27
N ASN A 600 44.99 -22.94 -38.47
CA ASN A 600 44.15 -22.20 -39.42
C ASN A 600 42.99 -21.41 -38.82
N ALA A 601 42.90 -21.30 -37.50
CA ALA A 601 41.83 -20.51 -36.85
C ALA A 601 42.45 -19.38 -36.03
N ASP A 602 42.52 -18.19 -36.57
CA ASP A 602 42.82 -16.97 -35.84
C ASP A 602 41.52 -16.43 -35.22
N PRO A 603 41.33 -16.58 -33.90
CA PRO A 603 40.07 -16.16 -33.24
C PRO A 603 39.85 -14.63 -33.26
N LEU A 604 40.89 -13.86 -33.56
CA LEU A 604 40.81 -12.39 -33.61
C LEU A 604 40.34 -11.86 -34.97
N LYS A 605 40.45 -12.64 -36.03
CA LYS A 605 40.03 -12.21 -37.38
C LYS A 605 38.51 -12.06 -37.49
N GLY A 606 37.74 -12.84 -36.75
CA GLY A 606 36.26 -12.72 -36.70
C GLY A 606 35.76 -11.46 -36.01
N TYR A 607 36.50 -10.95 -35.04
CA TYR A 607 36.12 -9.74 -34.29
C TYR A 607 36.48 -8.44 -35.02
N LEU A 608 37.53 -8.44 -35.85
CA LEU A 608 37.93 -7.24 -36.59
C LEU A 608 37.08 -6.99 -37.85
N THR A 609 36.40 -8.00 -38.37
CA THR A 609 35.55 -7.88 -39.57
C THR A 609 34.09 -7.52 -39.27
N GLN A 610 33.68 -7.55 -38.02
CA GLN A 610 32.28 -7.20 -37.63
C GLN A 610 32.11 -5.82 -37.01
N GLY A 611 33.10 -4.92 -37.05
CA GLY A 611 32.93 -3.52 -36.69
C GLY A 611 32.62 -3.23 -35.20
N ILE A 612 33.03 -4.12 -34.29
CA ILE A 612 32.72 -4.01 -32.84
C ILE A 612 33.83 -3.25 -32.06
N LEU A 613 34.90 -2.84 -32.72
CA LEU A 613 35.92 -1.95 -32.17
C LEU A 613 36.04 -0.70 -33.05
N GLY A 614 35.05 0.21 -32.85
CA GLY A 614 35.05 1.55 -33.38
C GLY A 614 34.33 2.47 -32.43
#